data_1028ec8101be89ee524a230552fe985b
#
_entry.id   1028ec8101be89ee524a230552fe985b
#
_cell.length_a   1.000
_cell.length_b   1.000
_cell.length_c   1.000
_cell.angle_alpha   90.00
_cell.angle_beta   90.00
_cell.angle_gamma   90.00
#
_symmetry.space_group_name_H-M   'P 1'
#
loop_
_entity.id
_entity.type
_entity.pdbx_description
1 polymer ?
#
loop_
_entity_poly.entity_id
_entity_poly.type
_entity_poly.pdbx_seq_one_letter_code
_entity_poly.pdbx_strand_id
1 'polypeptide(L)'
;MTQLDMTPGAQIPRTDVGPQTAVTSALSSAAYRDGSFRELGEKLGAKLKDGRFELFRPSLGEAFSRAVIDRTLPAKRNPLVPSHGTDVRMVVEHCLAANELRNARDRQLALVTVVCGLLFLPGALIWLAAFQVRAQLKKTHPAREGFYGTLALLAACGLALLFAIRPPVGGPWSLYFRLMMLAPVVGWFVAKRICLRSTIDLRARWQALLDGGAVAATVPQAVPRDDLDRKATDLRASLERLTAEQETNIHHYAGRKGVLGAGARWIAVEMNEDLRPAEGHADFRTFHRWDLARKIAERLGSVAASEVPGGTMPHVAVHHWVVQDIPEGADEIARPSTPEMDGYRMRDFGIQQIANRQTIGTDTDNSVAAQLVMHNGQVVATVMVKITVLGRNLRVSVYGHALGPLNGLFTTKPKPKEQNVPKTGKFWEEKTIVLPLVDDDEVVRQAVRAPFHRIPGLLNWLGGSLALPEPFCLRQAWADPTWASRAKSDAVLYSAQPIFNAVQATTIEFLADHDVDVERFTNRSNISRSENQAVRPFKADAYDAG
;
A
#
# COMPACT_ATOMS: atom_id res chain seq x y z
N MET A 1 -20.55 -16.28 17.82
CA MET A 1 -19.08 -16.37 17.91
C MET A 1 -18.67 -17.59 17.11
N THR A 2 -18.10 -17.40 15.95
CA THR A 2 -17.50 -18.48 15.15
C THR A 2 -16.27 -18.99 15.91
N GLN A 3 -16.28 -20.26 16.26
CA GLN A 3 -15.16 -20.89 16.95
C GLN A 3 -13.94 -20.88 16.00
N LEU A 4 -12.85 -20.25 16.40
CA LEU A 4 -11.61 -20.22 15.65
C LEU A 4 -11.08 -21.65 15.49
N ASP A 5 -10.80 -22.05 14.25
CA ASP A 5 -10.10 -23.31 13.98
C ASP A 5 -8.64 -23.17 14.45
N MET A 6 -8.29 -23.88 15.50
CA MET A 6 -6.97 -23.84 16.14
C MET A 6 -6.05 -24.96 15.65
N THR A 7 -6.43 -25.72 14.61
CA THR A 7 -5.56 -26.73 14.03
C THR A 7 -4.28 -26.10 13.46
N PRO A 8 -3.11 -26.71 13.65
CA PRO A 8 -1.86 -26.18 13.09
C PRO A 8 -1.95 -26.00 11.57
N GLY A 9 -1.69 -24.81 11.09
CA GLY A 9 -1.78 -24.47 9.68
C GLY A 9 -3.15 -24.03 9.18
N ALA A 10 -4.19 -24.00 10.04
CA ALA A 10 -5.48 -23.45 9.69
C ALA A 10 -5.40 -21.96 9.37
N GLN A 11 -6.25 -21.51 8.46
CA GLN A 11 -6.42 -20.08 8.21
C GLN A 11 -7.07 -19.42 9.42
N ILE A 12 -6.68 -18.18 9.72
CA ILE A 12 -7.42 -17.37 10.68
C ILE A 12 -8.77 -17.03 10.03
N PRO A 13 -9.93 -17.50 10.59
CA PRO A 13 -11.21 -17.18 10.02
C PRO A 13 -11.43 -15.67 10.10
N ARG A 14 -11.77 -15.07 8.99
CA ARG A 14 -12.29 -13.70 8.93
C ARG A 14 -13.79 -13.76 8.99
N THR A 15 -14.37 -13.14 10.00
CA THR A 15 -15.82 -13.04 10.16
C THR A 15 -16.49 -12.12 9.13
N ASP A 16 -15.74 -11.15 8.61
CA ASP A 16 -16.20 -10.19 7.61
C ASP A 16 -15.18 -10.06 6.47
N VAL A 17 -15.25 -10.98 5.54
CA VAL A 17 -14.69 -10.73 4.21
C VAL A 17 -15.72 -9.90 3.46
N GLY A 18 -15.81 -8.62 3.79
CA GLY A 18 -16.53 -7.67 2.96
C GLY A 18 -15.98 -7.70 1.53
N PRO A 19 -16.70 -7.18 0.53
CA PRO A 19 -16.24 -7.20 -0.85
C PRO A 19 -14.88 -6.52 -0.91
N GLN A 20 -13.86 -7.30 -1.29
CA GLN A 20 -12.50 -6.80 -1.42
C GLN A 20 -12.50 -5.74 -2.51
N THR A 21 -12.07 -4.53 -2.18
CA THR A 21 -11.92 -3.51 -3.21
C THR A 21 -10.80 -3.91 -4.18
N ALA A 22 -10.93 -3.52 -5.45
CA ALA A 22 -9.89 -3.75 -6.45
C ALA A 22 -8.53 -3.16 -6.01
N VAL A 23 -8.55 -2.13 -5.19
CA VAL A 23 -7.35 -1.52 -4.60
C VAL A 23 -6.70 -2.43 -3.57
N THR A 24 -7.48 -3.03 -2.69
CA THR A 24 -6.97 -4.01 -1.72
C THR A 24 -6.34 -5.19 -2.45
N SER A 25 -7.02 -5.74 -3.47
CA SER A 25 -6.49 -6.83 -4.29
C SER A 25 -5.22 -6.44 -5.04
N ALA A 26 -5.16 -5.21 -5.60
CA ALA A 26 -3.98 -4.71 -6.31
C ALA A 26 -2.78 -4.53 -5.37
N LEU A 27 -2.96 -3.95 -4.17
CA LEU A 27 -1.91 -3.82 -3.17
C LEU A 27 -1.47 -5.19 -2.61
N SER A 28 -2.41 -6.11 -2.39
CA SER A 28 -2.09 -7.50 -2.00
C SER A 28 -1.28 -8.21 -3.08
N SER A 29 -1.61 -7.98 -4.36
CA SER A 29 -0.86 -8.53 -5.48
C SER A 29 0.59 -8.05 -5.56
N ALA A 30 0.86 -6.84 -5.05
CA ALA A 30 2.22 -6.27 -5.01
C ALA A 30 3.20 -7.17 -4.25
N ALA A 31 2.73 -7.89 -3.23
CA ALA A 31 3.54 -8.84 -2.47
C ALA A 31 4.08 -10.00 -3.31
N TYR A 32 3.40 -10.39 -4.38
CA TYR A 32 3.75 -11.53 -5.23
C TYR A 32 4.50 -11.15 -6.51
N ARG A 33 4.73 -9.85 -6.75
CA ARG A 33 5.35 -9.40 -7.98
C ARG A 33 6.81 -9.83 -8.09
N ASP A 34 7.16 -10.22 -9.30
CA ASP A 34 8.53 -10.24 -9.78
C ASP A 34 8.85 -8.85 -10.36
N GLY A 35 10.09 -8.58 -10.61
CA GLY A 35 10.54 -7.31 -11.19
C GLY A 35 11.66 -6.70 -10.36
N SER A 36 12.17 -5.59 -10.89
CA SER A 36 13.30 -4.91 -10.27
C SER A 36 12.83 -4.08 -9.08
N PHE A 37 13.54 -4.19 -7.97
CA PHE A 37 13.40 -3.30 -6.82
C PHE A 37 13.50 -1.80 -7.20
N ARG A 38 14.30 -1.46 -8.23
CA ARG A 38 14.46 -0.08 -8.71
C ARG A 38 13.16 0.53 -9.27
N GLU A 39 12.25 -0.29 -9.80
CA GLU A 39 10.97 0.19 -10.32
C GLU A 39 10.13 0.93 -9.27
N LEU A 40 10.29 0.60 -7.99
CA LEU A 40 9.64 1.31 -6.90
C LEU A 40 10.14 2.76 -6.76
N GLY A 41 11.44 2.99 -6.97
CA GLY A 41 12.00 4.35 -6.98
C GLY A 41 11.64 5.13 -8.24
N GLU A 42 11.81 4.50 -9.41
CA GLU A 42 11.63 5.16 -10.70
C GLU A 42 10.16 5.53 -10.99
N LYS A 43 9.21 4.63 -10.69
CA LYS A 43 7.79 4.83 -11.01
C LYS A 43 6.97 5.46 -9.89
N LEU A 44 7.41 5.34 -8.65
CA LEU A 44 6.67 5.79 -7.47
C LEU A 44 7.39 6.92 -6.72
N GLY A 45 8.63 7.23 -7.07
CA GLY A 45 9.44 8.16 -6.29
C GLY A 45 9.76 7.65 -4.87
N ALA A 46 9.62 6.34 -4.62
CA ALA A 46 9.88 5.77 -3.32
C ALA A 46 11.37 5.90 -2.95
N LYS A 47 11.64 6.24 -1.70
CA LYS A 47 13.02 6.34 -1.20
C LYS A 47 13.60 4.94 -1.05
N LEU A 48 14.62 4.63 -1.86
CA LEU A 48 15.36 3.38 -1.79
C LEU A 48 16.63 3.60 -0.99
N LYS A 49 16.92 2.69 -0.06
CA LYS A 49 18.24 2.59 0.58
C LYS A 49 19.04 1.62 -0.25
N ASP A 50 20.05 2.12 -0.97
CA ASP A 50 20.90 1.31 -1.82
C ASP A 50 21.73 0.32 -0.99
N GLY A 51 21.80 -0.90 -1.49
CA GLY A 51 22.66 -1.95 -0.94
C GLY A 51 24.07 -1.88 -1.52
N ARG A 52 25.01 -2.55 -0.85
CA ARG A 52 26.42 -2.59 -1.27
C ARG A 52 26.65 -3.46 -2.50
N PHE A 53 25.85 -4.51 -2.68
CA PHE A 53 26.05 -5.50 -3.74
C PHE A 53 24.76 -5.74 -4.53
N GLU A 54 24.81 -5.62 -5.84
CA GLU A 54 23.67 -5.89 -6.73
C GLU A 54 23.18 -7.34 -6.65
N LEU A 55 24.08 -8.28 -6.37
CA LEU A 55 23.79 -9.70 -6.22
C LEU A 55 22.81 -9.99 -5.06
N PHE A 56 22.74 -9.11 -4.06
CA PHE A 56 21.86 -9.25 -2.90
C PHE A 56 20.56 -8.43 -2.99
N ARG A 57 20.30 -7.74 -4.08
CA ARG A 57 19.10 -6.92 -4.24
C ARG A 57 17.83 -7.76 -4.13
N PRO A 58 16.82 -7.28 -3.39
CA PRO A 58 15.52 -7.94 -3.34
C PRO A 58 14.76 -7.78 -4.67
N SER A 59 13.80 -8.66 -4.94
CA SER A 59 12.78 -8.42 -5.96
C SER A 59 11.79 -7.36 -5.47
N LEU A 60 11.00 -6.76 -6.39
CA LEU A 60 10.00 -5.75 -6.07
C LEU A 60 9.05 -6.23 -4.96
N GLY A 61 8.43 -7.39 -5.15
CA GLY A 61 7.47 -7.93 -4.17
C GLY A 61 8.10 -8.33 -2.84
N GLU A 62 9.38 -8.72 -2.84
CA GLU A 62 10.11 -8.99 -1.60
C GLU A 62 10.40 -7.71 -0.81
N ALA A 63 10.87 -6.66 -1.50
CA ALA A 63 11.14 -5.36 -0.88
C ALA A 63 9.86 -4.75 -0.32
N PHE A 64 8.76 -4.79 -1.10
CA PHE A 64 7.45 -4.33 -0.68
C PHE A 64 6.97 -5.10 0.56
N SER A 65 6.96 -6.43 0.51
CA SER A 65 6.47 -7.26 1.63
C SER A 65 7.26 -7.03 2.91
N ARG A 66 8.60 -6.98 2.82
CA ARG A 66 9.46 -6.73 3.99
C ARG A 66 9.18 -5.35 4.58
N ALA A 67 9.17 -4.30 3.75
CA ALA A 67 8.94 -2.94 4.23
C ALA A 67 7.56 -2.80 4.91
N VAL A 68 6.52 -3.38 4.32
CA VAL A 68 5.17 -3.36 4.91
C VAL A 68 5.14 -4.14 6.23
N ILE A 69 5.68 -5.35 6.29
CA ILE A 69 5.74 -6.17 7.51
C ILE A 69 6.52 -5.44 8.61
N ASP A 70 7.72 -4.97 8.29
CA ASP A 70 8.61 -4.29 9.26
C ASP A 70 7.98 -2.99 9.80
N ARG A 71 7.12 -2.33 9.00
CA ARG A 71 6.45 -1.09 9.42
C ARG A 71 5.14 -1.32 10.19
N THR A 72 4.42 -2.40 9.89
CA THR A 72 3.04 -2.57 10.41
C THR A 72 2.92 -3.50 11.61
N LEU A 73 3.79 -4.49 11.76
CA LEU A 73 3.64 -5.54 12.77
C LEU A 73 4.43 -5.34 14.08
N PRO A 74 5.61 -4.70 14.13
CA PRO A 74 6.35 -4.56 15.37
C PRO A 74 5.52 -3.92 16.47
N ALA A 75 5.69 -4.38 17.71
CA ALA A 75 4.95 -3.85 18.87
C ALA A 75 5.34 -2.39 19.18
N LYS A 76 6.63 -2.07 19.03
CA LYS A 76 7.17 -0.72 19.22
C LYS A 76 7.36 -0.05 17.85
N ARG A 77 6.31 0.49 17.31
CA ARG A 77 6.33 1.25 16.05
C ARG A 77 5.52 2.53 16.18
N ASN A 78 5.83 3.50 15.36
CA ASN A 78 5.00 4.69 15.23
C ASN A 78 3.58 4.31 14.78
N PRO A 79 2.54 4.98 15.29
CA PRO A 79 1.17 4.75 14.85
C PRO A 79 1.02 4.86 13.34
N LEU A 80 0.02 4.16 12.79
CA LEU A 80 -0.31 4.20 11.36
C LEU A 80 -1.44 5.20 11.11
N VAL A 81 -1.36 5.85 9.98
CA VAL A 81 -2.46 6.67 9.47
C VAL A 81 -3.53 5.75 8.87
N PRO A 82 -4.83 5.98 9.14
CA PRO A 82 -5.90 5.21 8.54
C PRO A 82 -5.85 5.21 7.01
N SER A 83 -6.08 4.05 6.41
CA SER A 83 -6.01 3.82 4.96
C SER A 83 -7.41 3.59 4.40
N HIS A 84 -8.09 4.66 4.03
CA HIS A 84 -9.48 4.59 3.57
C HIS A 84 -9.63 3.84 2.24
N GLY A 85 -10.71 3.06 2.11
CA GLY A 85 -11.00 2.27 0.90
C GLY A 85 -10.08 1.07 0.68
N THR A 86 -9.27 0.69 1.68
CA THR A 86 -8.30 -0.40 1.59
C THR A 86 -8.25 -1.20 2.88
N ASP A 87 -8.33 -2.52 2.78
CA ASP A 87 -8.10 -3.42 3.93
C ASP A 87 -6.60 -3.66 4.13
N VAL A 88 -6.02 -2.91 5.07
CA VAL A 88 -4.58 -2.98 5.37
C VAL A 88 -4.19 -4.34 5.94
N ARG A 89 -5.04 -4.95 6.79
CA ARG A 89 -4.79 -6.27 7.37
C ARG A 89 -4.65 -7.32 6.29
N MET A 90 -5.54 -7.32 5.31
CA MET A 90 -5.47 -8.25 4.19
C MET A 90 -4.17 -8.10 3.38
N VAL A 91 -3.76 -6.86 3.09
CA VAL A 91 -2.48 -6.62 2.39
C VAL A 91 -1.31 -7.18 3.19
N VAL A 92 -1.28 -6.97 4.52
CA VAL A 92 -0.22 -7.49 5.39
C VAL A 92 -0.24 -9.02 5.46
N GLU A 93 -1.42 -9.64 5.53
CA GLU A 93 -1.55 -11.10 5.48
C GLU A 93 -1.00 -11.68 4.17
N HIS A 94 -1.27 -11.03 3.02
CA HIS A 94 -0.67 -11.41 1.74
C HIS A 94 0.85 -11.19 1.71
N CYS A 95 1.36 -10.14 2.35
CA CYS A 95 2.81 -9.93 2.50
C CYS A 95 3.45 -11.07 3.33
N LEU A 96 2.81 -11.51 4.41
CA LEU A 96 3.27 -12.64 5.22
C LEU A 96 3.23 -13.95 4.43
N ALA A 97 2.14 -14.22 3.71
CA ALA A 97 2.00 -15.42 2.88
C ALA A 97 3.05 -15.45 1.74
N ALA A 98 3.28 -14.32 1.07
CA ALA A 98 4.31 -14.21 0.04
C ALA A 98 5.72 -14.40 0.60
N ASN A 99 5.97 -13.87 1.80
CA ASN A 99 7.26 -14.05 2.48
C ASN A 99 7.49 -15.51 2.87
N GLU A 100 6.46 -16.24 3.32
CA GLU A 100 6.59 -17.67 3.64
C GLU A 100 6.87 -18.52 2.40
N LEU A 101 6.21 -18.24 1.27
CA LEU A 101 6.52 -18.92 0.00
C LEU A 101 7.98 -18.70 -0.43
N ARG A 102 8.50 -17.47 -0.23
CA ARG A 102 9.91 -17.17 -0.50
C ARG A 102 10.84 -17.88 0.48
N ASN A 103 10.50 -17.90 1.77
CA ASN A 103 11.28 -18.61 2.78
C ASN A 103 11.34 -20.11 2.53
N ALA A 104 10.23 -20.72 2.09
CA ALA A 104 10.19 -22.14 1.71
C ALA A 104 11.11 -22.43 0.52
N ARG A 105 11.08 -21.58 -0.52
CA ARG A 105 12.02 -21.61 -1.64
C ARG A 105 13.46 -21.46 -1.17
N ASP A 106 13.72 -20.44 -0.36
CA ASP A 106 15.08 -20.07 0.06
C ASP A 106 15.70 -21.13 0.98
N ARG A 107 14.90 -21.86 1.79
CA ARG A 107 15.37 -23.04 2.54
C ARG A 107 15.87 -24.13 1.60
N GLN A 108 15.12 -24.44 0.52
CA GLN A 108 15.53 -25.44 -0.47
C GLN A 108 16.78 -24.98 -1.23
N LEU A 109 16.82 -23.72 -1.65
CA LEU A 109 17.97 -23.13 -2.33
C LEU A 109 19.21 -23.10 -1.44
N ALA A 110 19.06 -22.77 -0.15
CA ALA A 110 20.17 -22.78 0.81
C ALA A 110 20.79 -24.16 0.93
N LEU A 111 19.97 -25.22 1.00
CA LEU A 111 20.47 -26.60 1.01
C LEU A 111 21.27 -26.90 -0.25
N VAL A 112 20.73 -26.57 -1.44
CA VAL A 112 21.42 -26.80 -2.72
C VAL A 112 22.72 -25.99 -2.78
N THR A 113 22.70 -24.73 -2.35
CA THR A 113 23.89 -23.86 -2.36
C THR A 113 24.97 -24.36 -1.41
N VAL A 114 24.59 -24.90 -0.24
CA VAL A 114 25.57 -25.48 0.70
C VAL A 114 26.14 -26.77 0.14
N VAL A 115 25.30 -27.70 -0.33
CA VAL A 115 25.75 -29.02 -0.78
C VAL A 115 26.51 -28.94 -2.10
N CYS A 116 26.00 -28.20 -3.09
CA CYS A 116 26.61 -28.16 -4.44
C CYS A 116 27.54 -26.97 -4.65
N GLY A 117 27.44 -25.94 -3.82
CA GLY A 117 28.27 -24.71 -3.92
C GLY A 117 29.38 -24.69 -2.88
N LEU A 118 29.03 -24.69 -1.58
CA LEU A 118 30.00 -24.47 -0.51
C LEU A 118 30.97 -25.65 -0.35
N LEU A 119 30.49 -26.89 -0.44
CA LEU A 119 31.36 -28.08 -0.40
C LEU A 119 32.30 -28.16 -1.60
N PHE A 120 31.92 -27.55 -2.72
CA PHE A 120 32.71 -27.50 -3.96
C PHE A 120 33.08 -26.04 -4.33
N LEU A 121 33.47 -25.27 -3.30
CA LEU A 121 33.70 -23.82 -3.39
C LEU A 121 34.59 -23.38 -4.57
N PRO A 122 35.76 -24.02 -4.86
CA PRO A 122 36.60 -23.57 -5.97
C PRO A 122 35.89 -23.64 -7.33
N GLY A 123 35.15 -24.72 -7.57
CA GLY A 123 34.35 -24.86 -8.79
C GLY A 123 33.19 -23.85 -8.85
N ALA A 124 32.51 -23.64 -7.72
CA ALA A 124 31.43 -22.65 -7.62
C ALA A 124 31.94 -21.23 -7.89
N LEU A 125 33.13 -20.86 -7.39
CA LEU A 125 33.75 -19.55 -7.66
C LEU A 125 34.12 -19.37 -9.13
N ILE A 126 34.63 -20.40 -9.79
CA ILE A 126 34.93 -20.35 -11.24
C ILE A 126 33.67 -20.11 -12.04
N TRP A 127 32.59 -20.82 -11.75
CA TRP A 127 31.29 -20.62 -12.39
C TRP A 127 30.70 -19.26 -12.09
N LEU A 128 30.76 -18.80 -10.86
CA LEU A 128 30.32 -17.44 -10.48
C LEU A 128 31.10 -16.38 -11.22
N ALA A 129 32.43 -16.53 -11.35
CA ALA A 129 33.26 -15.61 -12.13
C ALA A 129 32.86 -15.58 -13.61
N ALA A 130 32.62 -16.75 -14.23
CA ALA A 130 32.17 -16.83 -15.61
C ALA A 130 30.80 -16.15 -15.82
N PHE A 131 29.84 -16.35 -14.89
CA PHE A 131 28.56 -15.67 -14.92
C PHE A 131 28.67 -14.16 -14.69
N GLN A 132 29.54 -13.71 -13.78
CA GLN A 132 29.79 -12.27 -13.53
C GLN A 132 30.41 -11.57 -14.75
N VAL A 133 31.38 -12.20 -15.40
CA VAL A 133 31.98 -11.70 -16.65
C VAL A 133 30.89 -11.56 -17.72
N ARG A 134 30.05 -12.59 -17.89
CA ARG A 134 28.92 -12.53 -18.83
C ARG A 134 27.95 -11.40 -18.50
N ALA A 135 27.58 -11.22 -17.24
CA ALA A 135 26.65 -10.18 -16.80
C ALA A 135 27.23 -8.77 -17.01
N GLN A 136 28.52 -8.58 -16.76
CA GLN A 136 29.21 -7.31 -17.03
C GLN A 136 29.28 -6.99 -18.51
N LEU A 137 29.63 -7.95 -19.36
CA LEU A 137 29.68 -7.78 -20.82
C LEU A 137 28.29 -7.44 -21.37
N LYS A 138 27.23 -7.98 -20.81
CA LYS A 138 25.83 -7.64 -21.15
C LYS A 138 25.53 -6.16 -20.91
N LYS A 139 26.06 -5.57 -19.85
CA LYS A 139 25.85 -4.16 -19.51
C LYS A 139 26.69 -3.21 -20.37
N THR A 140 27.93 -3.58 -20.69
CA THR A 140 28.89 -2.68 -21.31
C THR A 140 28.90 -2.71 -22.85
N HIS A 141 28.67 -3.86 -23.47
CA HIS A 141 28.72 -4.06 -24.91
C HIS A 141 27.63 -5.00 -25.43
N PRO A 142 26.38 -4.56 -25.52
CA PRO A 142 25.25 -5.43 -25.92
C PRO A 142 25.42 -6.08 -27.30
N ALA A 143 26.13 -5.41 -28.24
CA ALA A 143 26.39 -5.96 -29.58
C ALA A 143 27.44 -7.10 -29.60
N ARG A 144 28.30 -7.19 -28.57
CA ARG A 144 29.33 -8.23 -28.44
C ARG A 144 29.06 -9.26 -27.37
N GLU A 145 27.93 -9.12 -26.68
CA GLU A 145 27.49 -9.96 -25.57
C GLU A 145 27.46 -11.46 -25.94
N GLY A 146 26.90 -11.79 -27.10
CA GLY A 146 26.73 -13.16 -27.54
C GLY A 146 28.03 -13.93 -27.68
N PHE A 147 29.10 -13.30 -28.14
CA PHE A 147 30.38 -13.98 -28.44
C PHE A 147 31.24 -14.14 -27.18
N TYR A 148 31.57 -13.05 -26.50
CA TYR A 148 32.48 -13.11 -25.34
C TYR A 148 31.84 -13.76 -24.10
N GLY A 149 30.55 -13.58 -23.89
CA GLY A 149 29.81 -14.25 -22.80
C GLY A 149 29.72 -15.75 -23.00
N THR A 150 29.54 -16.22 -24.27
CA THR A 150 29.58 -17.66 -24.59
C THR A 150 31.00 -18.20 -24.52
N LEU A 151 32.01 -17.44 -24.90
CA LEU A 151 33.42 -17.84 -24.79
C LEU A 151 33.84 -18.08 -23.33
N ALA A 152 33.43 -17.20 -22.41
CA ALA A 152 33.68 -17.38 -20.97
C ALA A 152 33.03 -18.64 -20.41
N LEU A 153 31.80 -18.95 -20.83
CA LEU A 153 31.14 -20.19 -20.45
C LEU A 153 31.79 -21.42 -21.07
N LEU A 154 32.19 -21.36 -22.35
CA LEU A 154 32.92 -22.44 -23.03
C LEU A 154 34.28 -22.71 -22.37
N ALA A 155 34.98 -21.66 -21.93
CA ALA A 155 36.21 -21.83 -21.16
C ALA A 155 36.00 -22.51 -19.83
N ALA A 156 34.93 -22.15 -19.08
CA ALA A 156 34.54 -22.82 -17.85
C ALA A 156 34.12 -24.28 -18.09
N CYS A 157 33.38 -24.57 -19.17
CA CYS A 157 33.03 -25.92 -19.59
C CYS A 157 34.28 -26.75 -19.98
N GLY A 158 35.22 -26.15 -20.73
CA GLY A 158 36.48 -26.81 -21.09
C GLY A 158 37.31 -27.16 -19.85
N LEU A 159 37.39 -26.25 -18.89
CA LEU A 159 38.05 -26.50 -17.60
C LEU A 159 37.34 -27.60 -16.80
N ALA A 160 36.00 -27.61 -16.77
CA ALA A 160 35.22 -28.68 -16.14
C ALA A 160 35.47 -30.04 -16.76
N LEU A 161 35.54 -30.10 -18.09
CA LEU A 161 35.85 -31.35 -18.83
C LEU A 161 37.27 -31.82 -18.53
N LEU A 162 38.24 -30.90 -18.50
CA LEU A 162 39.64 -31.22 -18.20
C LEU A 162 39.77 -31.80 -16.79
N PHE A 163 39.17 -31.23 -15.77
CA PHE A 163 39.18 -31.79 -14.40
C PHE A 163 38.41 -33.12 -14.30
N ALA A 164 37.35 -33.32 -15.08
CA ALA A 164 36.60 -34.58 -15.09
C ALA A 164 37.43 -35.71 -15.67
N ILE A 165 38.21 -35.47 -16.75
CA ILE A 165 39.01 -36.51 -17.45
C ILE A 165 40.36 -36.69 -16.74
N ARG A 166 41.08 -35.57 -16.43
CA ARG A 166 42.42 -35.60 -15.84
C ARG A 166 42.47 -34.76 -14.55
N PRO A 167 42.05 -35.35 -13.43
CA PRO A 167 42.17 -34.63 -12.15
C PRO A 167 43.63 -34.35 -11.82
N PRO A 168 43.94 -33.15 -11.25
CA PRO A 168 45.31 -32.73 -10.98
C PRO A 168 45.99 -33.55 -9.87
N VAL A 169 45.21 -34.25 -9.03
CA VAL A 169 45.70 -35.04 -7.90
C VAL A 169 45.12 -36.45 -7.98
N GLY A 170 45.95 -37.47 -7.75
CA GLY A 170 45.55 -38.85 -7.69
C GLY A 170 44.98 -39.29 -6.31
N GLY A 171 44.54 -40.55 -6.23
CA GLY A 171 44.01 -41.14 -4.99
C GLY A 171 42.57 -40.69 -4.67
N PRO A 172 42.12 -40.69 -3.41
CA PRO A 172 40.74 -40.39 -3.02
C PRO A 172 40.33 -38.93 -3.37
N TRP A 173 41.26 -38.00 -3.47
CA TRP A 173 41.03 -36.62 -3.88
C TRP A 173 40.66 -36.48 -5.35
N SER A 174 40.97 -37.46 -6.20
CA SER A 174 40.61 -37.45 -7.62
C SER A 174 39.10 -37.34 -7.83
N LEU A 175 38.30 -38.02 -6.97
CA LEU A 175 36.84 -37.93 -7.01
C LEU A 175 36.34 -36.52 -6.67
N TYR A 176 36.95 -35.90 -5.67
CA TYR A 176 36.59 -34.52 -5.31
C TYR A 176 36.85 -33.55 -6.46
N PHE A 177 38.01 -33.62 -7.10
CA PHE A 177 38.34 -32.73 -8.24
C PHE A 177 37.45 -32.97 -9.46
N ARG A 178 37.03 -34.20 -9.71
CA ARG A 178 36.04 -34.53 -10.78
C ARG A 178 34.70 -33.90 -10.48
N LEU A 179 34.23 -33.99 -9.24
CA LEU A 179 32.92 -33.46 -8.81
C LEU A 179 32.96 -31.93 -8.61
N MET A 180 34.11 -31.34 -8.34
CA MET A 180 34.29 -29.93 -8.02
C MET A 180 33.68 -28.98 -9.05
N MET A 181 33.80 -29.32 -10.34
CA MET A 181 33.24 -28.49 -11.41
C MET A 181 31.82 -28.93 -11.82
N LEU A 182 31.47 -30.21 -11.63
CA LEU A 182 30.18 -30.77 -12.05
C LEU A 182 29.07 -30.49 -11.02
N ALA A 183 29.38 -30.57 -9.73
CA ALA A 183 28.40 -30.38 -8.66
C ALA A 183 27.73 -29.00 -8.69
N PRO A 184 28.44 -27.87 -8.90
CA PRO A 184 27.79 -26.56 -9.05
C PRO A 184 26.84 -26.48 -10.27
N VAL A 185 27.13 -27.16 -11.35
CA VAL A 185 26.26 -27.22 -12.55
C VAL A 185 24.96 -27.94 -12.21
N VAL A 186 25.05 -29.12 -11.58
CA VAL A 186 23.87 -29.86 -11.12
C VAL A 186 23.09 -29.01 -10.13
N GLY A 187 23.77 -28.36 -9.18
CA GLY A 187 23.16 -27.40 -8.24
C GLY A 187 22.41 -26.29 -8.94
N TRP A 188 22.99 -25.73 -9.99
CA TRP A 188 22.33 -24.68 -10.79
C TRP A 188 21.05 -25.18 -11.48
N PHE A 189 21.05 -26.37 -12.07
CA PHE A 189 19.84 -26.95 -12.67
C PHE A 189 18.73 -27.17 -11.64
N VAL A 190 19.08 -27.70 -10.46
CA VAL A 190 18.12 -27.90 -9.35
C VAL A 190 17.61 -26.55 -8.85
N ALA A 191 18.49 -25.57 -8.64
CA ALA A 191 18.12 -24.21 -8.23
C ALA A 191 17.19 -23.55 -9.26
N LYS A 192 17.51 -23.67 -10.56
CA LYS A 192 16.65 -23.14 -11.64
C LYS A 192 15.24 -23.74 -11.58
N ARG A 193 15.13 -25.05 -11.33
CA ARG A 193 13.82 -25.72 -11.23
C ARG A 193 13.02 -25.26 -10.00
N ILE A 194 13.69 -25.05 -8.86
CA ILE A 194 13.08 -24.51 -7.62
C ILE A 194 12.60 -23.09 -7.87
N CYS A 195 13.45 -22.21 -8.43
CA CYS A 195 13.11 -20.83 -8.74
C CYS A 195 11.92 -20.73 -9.70
N LEU A 196 11.92 -21.56 -10.77
CA LEU A 196 10.85 -21.57 -11.76
C LEU A 196 9.50 -21.93 -11.14
N ARG A 197 9.43 -22.99 -10.33
CA ARG A 197 8.21 -23.40 -9.62
C ARG A 197 7.69 -22.27 -8.73
N SER A 198 8.56 -21.72 -7.88
CA SER A 198 8.18 -20.62 -6.99
C SER A 198 7.69 -19.38 -7.76
N THR A 199 8.32 -19.06 -8.90
CA THR A 199 7.89 -17.91 -9.72
C THR A 199 6.53 -18.15 -10.37
N ILE A 200 6.25 -19.38 -10.83
CA ILE A 200 4.93 -19.73 -11.37
C ILE A 200 3.86 -19.58 -10.28
N ASP A 201 4.09 -20.09 -9.08
CA ASP A 201 3.14 -19.98 -7.96
C ASP A 201 2.89 -18.53 -7.55
N LEU A 202 3.94 -17.71 -7.46
CA LEU A 202 3.83 -16.29 -7.14
C LEU A 202 3.05 -15.52 -8.22
N ARG A 203 3.35 -15.76 -9.51
CA ARG A 203 2.65 -15.12 -10.63
C ARG A 203 1.18 -15.54 -10.72
N ALA A 204 0.86 -16.80 -10.45
CA ALA A 204 -0.51 -17.28 -10.44
C ALA A 204 -1.36 -16.54 -9.38
N ARG A 205 -0.81 -16.34 -8.17
CA ARG A 205 -1.47 -15.56 -7.11
C ARG A 205 -1.59 -14.08 -7.49
N TRP A 206 -0.54 -13.48 -8.05
CA TRP A 206 -0.57 -12.12 -8.56
C TRP A 206 -1.68 -11.92 -9.59
N GLN A 207 -1.77 -12.80 -10.59
CA GLN A 207 -2.79 -12.73 -11.62
C GLN A 207 -4.19 -12.93 -11.05
N ALA A 208 -4.40 -13.94 -10.21
CA ALA A 208 -5.70 -14.24 -9.62
C ALA A 208 -6.25 -13.06 -8.79
N LEU A 209 -5.40 -12.36 -8.02
CA LEU A 209 -5.80 -11.16 -7.28
C LEU A 209 -6.21 -10.01 -8.19
N LEU A 210 -5.53 -9.80 -9.31
CA LEU A 210 -5.88 -8.74 -10.27
C LEU A 210 -7.07 -9.10 -11.17
N ASP A 211 -7.38 -10.38 -11.32
CA ASP A 211 -8.58 -10.86 -12.02
C ASP A 211 -9.84 -10.84 -11.13
N GLY A 212 -9.71 -10.37 -9.88
CA GLY A 212 -10.81 -10.30 -8.93
C GLY A 212 -11.12 -11.64 -8.27
N GLY A 213 -10.20 -12.63 -8.36
CA GLY A 213 -10.33 -13.91 -7.67
C GLY A 213 -10.24 -13.74 -6.16
N ALA A 214 -11.09 -14.45 -5.41
CA ALA A 214 -11.02 -14.53 -3.96
C ALA A 214 -9.81 -15.39 -3.55
N VAL A 215 -8.62 -14.81 -3.54
CA VAL A 215 -7.40 -15.48 -3.08
C VAL A 215 -7.25 -15.19 -1.60
N ALA A 216 -7.48 -16.20 -0.77
CA ALA A 216 -7.23 -16.07 0.66
C ALA A 216 -5.72 -16.13 0.96
N ALA A 217 -5.27 -15.26 1.85
CA ALA A 217 -3.94 -15.34 2.42
C ALA A 217 -3.93 -16.39 3.54
N THR A 218 -3.09 -17.40 3.40
CA THR A 218 -2.87 -18.38 4.48
C THR A 218 -1.71 -17.90 5.33
N VAL A 219 -1.93 -17.70 6.62
CA VAL A 219 -0.91 -17.25 7.58
C VAL A 219 -0.80 -18.26 8.72
N PRO A 220 -0.22 -19.45 8.47
CA PRO A 220 -0.09 -20.51 9.48
C PRO A 220 0.69 -20.07 10.72
N GLN A 221 1.61 -19.11 10.55
CA GLN A 221 2.45 -18.57 11.63
C GLN A 221 1.64 -17.84 12.71
N ALA A 222 0.42 -17.37 12.40
CA ALA A 222 -0.46 -16.69 13.33
C ALA A 222 -1.42 -17.67 14.07
N VAL A 223 -1.35 -18.97 13.79
CA VAL A 223 -2.09 -20.01 14.49
C VAL A 223 -1.19 -20.64 15.53
N PRO A 224 -1.43 -20.44 16.86
CA PRO A 224 -0.63 -21.07 17.90
C PRO A 224 -0.73 -22.60 17.82
N ARG A 225 0.41 -23.28 17.95
CA ARG A 225 0.47 -24.74 17.97
C ARG A 225 0.14 -25.31 19.34
N ASP A 226 0.48 -24.54 20.35
CA ASP A 226 0.25 -24.81 21.76
C ASP A 226 0.15 -23.48 22.54
N ASP A 227 -0.20 -23.54 23.81
CA ASP A 227 -0.33 -22.35 24.67
C ASP A 227 0.99 -21.60 24.90
N LEU A 228 2.13 -22.22 24.54
CA LEU A 228 3.47 -21.67 24.71
C LEU A 228 4.00 -21.01 23.41
N ASP A 229 3.26 -21.10 22.32
CA ASP A 229 3.67 -20.51 21.01
C ASP A 229 3.48 -18.98 21.02
N ARG A 230 4.35 -18.30 21.78
CA ARG A 230 4.33 -16.84 21.93
C ARG A 230 4.43 -16.11 20.59
N LYS A 231 5.18 -16.66 19.61
CA LYS A 231 5.36 -15.99 18.31
C LYS A 231 4.07 -15.90 17.52
N ALA A 232 3.29 -16.99 17.51
CA ALA A 232 2.00 -17.00 16.82
C ALA A 232 0.99 -16.12 17.55
N THR A 233 0.97 -16.15 18.88
CA THR A 233 0.10 -15.30 19.70
C THR A 233 0.44 -13.81 19.51
N ASP A 234 1.72 -13.43 19.53
CA ASP A 234 2.16 -12.06 19.31
C ASP A 234 1.84 -11.56 17.90
N LEU A 235 1.99 -12.43 16.89
CA LEU A 235 1.65 -12.09 15.52
C LEU A 235 0.14 -11.86 15.36
N ARG A 236 -0.69 -12.73 15.96
CA ARG A 236 -2.14 -12.58 15.97
C ARG A 236 -2.54 -11.26 16.64
N ALA A 237 -2.01 -10.99 17.84
CA ALA A 237 -2.26 -9.76 18.56
C ALA A 237 -1.81 -8.51 17.76
N SER A 238 -0.73 -8.62 16.98
CA SER A 238 -0.28 -7.54 16.12
C SER A 238 -1.22 -7.29 14.93
N LEU A 239 -1.80 -8.34 14.34
CA LEU A 239 -2.81 -8.23 13.27
C LEU A 239 -4.13 -7.65 13.81
N GLU A 240 -4.56 -8.05 14.99
CA GLU A 240 -5.76 -7.51 15.65
C GLU A 240 -5.57 -6.02 16.00
N ARG A 241 -4.41 -5.69 16.55
CA ARG A 241 -4.02 -4.29 16.82
C ARG A 241 -4.04 -3.45 15.54
N LEU A 242 -3.52 -3.99 14.43
CA LEU A 242 -3.52 -3.32 13.15
C LEU A 242 -4.96 -3.01 12.68
N THR A 243 -5.87 -3.95 12.81
CA THR A 243 -7.29 -3.75 12.46
C THR A 243 -7.91 -2.65 13.33
N ALA A 244 -7.79 -2.77 14.65
CA ALA A 244 -8.34 -1.78 15.58
C ALA A 244 -7.77 -0.37 15.34
N GLU A 245 -6.49 -0.29 14.95
CA GLU A 245 -5.83 0.97 14.62
C GLU A 245 -6.36 1.60 13.33
N GLN A 246 -6.74 0.81 12.34
CA GLN A 246 -7.33 1.32 11.10
C GLN A 246 -8.79 1.79 11.28
N GLU A 247 -9.49 1.32 12.30
CA GLU A 247 -10.86 1.70 12.64
C GLU A 247 -10.95 2.94 13.54
N THR A 248 -9.82 3.62 13.78
CA THR A 248 -9.79 4.84 14.62
C THR A 248 -10.63 5.96 14.02
N ASN A 249 -11.23 6.77 14.88
CA ASN A 249 -11.88 8.03 14.52
C ASN A 249 -10.99 9.26 14.82
N ILE A 250 -9.71 9.03 15.13
CA ILE A 250 -8.72 10.07 15.36
C ILE A 250 -7.87 10.24 14.10
N HIS A 251 -7.88 11.45 13.56
CA HIS A 251 -7.16 11.81 12.36
C HIS A 251 -6.20 12.96 12.63
N HIS A 252 -5.17 13.12 11.81
CA HIS A 252 -4.14 14.11 11.99
C HIS A 252 -4.13 15.07 10.80
N TYR A 253 -4.09 16.37 11.08
CA TYR A 253 -3.96 17.43 10.10
C TYR A 253 -2.53 17.95 10.10
N ALA A 254 -1.86 17.90 8.95
CA ALA A 254 -0.44 18.23 8.79
C ALA A 254 -0.26 19.40 7.81
N GLY A 255 -0.73 20.57 8.15
CA GLY A 255 -0.57 21.80 7.37
C GLY A 255 -0.97 21.64 5.89
N ARG A 256 -0.04 21.85 4.97
CA ARG A 256 -0.30 21.76 3.52
C ARG A 256 -0.70 20.37 3.04
N LYS A 257 -0.30 19.32 3.74
CA LYS A 257 -0.70 17.95 3.40
C LYS A 257 -2.17 17.66 3.70
N GLY A 258 -2.86 18.56 4.42
CA GLY A 258 -4.24 18.36 4.83
C GLY A 258 -4.39 17.24 5.85
N VAL A 259 -5.53 16.58 5.84
CA VAL A 259 -5.78 15.42 6.70
C VAL A 259 -5.07 14.20 6.15
N LEU A 260 -4.18 13.64 6.96
CA LEU A 260 -3.39 12.46 6.57
C LEU A 260 -4.33 11.27 6.30
N GLY A 261 -4.10 10.56 5.21
CA GLY A 261 -4.93 9.43 4.79
C GLY A 261 -6.17 9.80 3.97
N ALA A 262 -6.63 11.05 4.00
CA ALA A 262 -7.77 11.51 3.21
C ALA A 262 -7.40 11.96 1.78
N GLY A 263 -6.11 12.10 1.48
CA GLY A 263 -5.61 12.58 0.20
C GLY A 263 -5.46 14.11 0.16
N ALA A 264 -5.39 14.67 -1.05
CA ALA A 264 -5.20 16.11 -1.23
C ALA A 264 -6.51 16.89 -1.05
N ARG A 265 -6.42 18.06 -0.42
CA ARG A 265 -7.54 18.99 -0.35
C ARG A 265 -7.72 19.66 -1.71
N TRP A 266 -8.92 19.62 -2.25
CA TRP A 266 -9.24 20.18 -3.55
C TRP A 266 -10.27 21.31 -3.49
N ILE A 267 -11.09 21.38 -2.41
CA ILE A 267 -12.08 22.42 -2.23
C ILE A 267 -12.16 22.81 -0.75
N ALA A 268 -12.47 24.09 -0.52
CA ALA A 268 -12.80 24.63 0.79
C ALA A 268 -13.90 25.65 0.60
N VAL A 269 -15.00 25.47 1.30
CA VAL A 269 -16.14 26.38 1.35
C VAL A 269 -16.32 26.82 2.78
N GLU A 270 -16.40 28.12 2.99
CA GLU A 270 -16.57 28.68 4.32
C GLU A 270 -17.79 29.59 4.33
N MET A 271 -18.69 29.31 5.26
CA MET A 271 -19.81 30.17 5.60
C MET A 271 -19.53 30.75 6.98
N ASN A 272 -19.41 32.04 7.07
CA ASN A 272 -19.13 32.76 8.32
C ASN A 272 -20.11 33.91 8.45
N GLU A 273 -21.03 33.82 9.40
CA GLU A 273 -22.10 34.77 9.59
C GLU A 273 -22.34 35.06 11.07
N ASP A 274 -22.80 36.30 11.32
CA ASP A 274 -23.20 36.74 12.62
C ASP A 274 -24.65 36.31 12.89
N LEU A 275 -24.86 35.60 13.99
CA LEU A 275 -26.17 35.08 14.38
C LEU A 275 -27.04 36.23 14.90
N ARG A 276 -28.14 36.49 14.21
CA ARG A 276 -29.13 37.49 14.59
C ARG A 276 -30.47 36.82 14.83
N PRO A 277 -31.26 37.30 15.80
CA PRO A 277 -32.60 36.79 15.99
C PRO A 277 -33.46 37.03 14.74
N ALA A 278 -34.34 36.10 14.44
CA ALA A 278 -35.33 36.22 13.38
C ALA A 278 -36.31 37.35 13.71
N GLU A 279 -36.97 37.89 12.68
CA GLU A 279 -37.92 38.98 12.82
C GLU A 279 -39.04 38.60 13.80
N GLY A 280 -39.28 39.49 14.77
CA GLY A 280 -40.26 39.25 15.83
C GLY A 280 -39.72 38.58 17.10
N HIS A 281 -38.45 38.19 17.14
CA HIS A 281 -37.82 37.60 18.33
C HIS A 281 -36.80 38.53 18.97
N ALA A 282 -36.79 38.61 20.31
CA ALA A 282 -35.83 39.42 21.06
C ALA A 282 -34.43 38.82 21.06
N ASP A 283 -34.32 37.48 21.07
CA ASP A 283 -33.07 36.73 20.98
C ASP A 283 -33.36 35.36 20.33
N PHE A 284 -32.31 34.65 19.90
CA PHE A 284 -32.41 33.28 19.33
C PHE A 284 -32.19 32.21 20.42
N ARG A 285 -32.72 30.99 20.22
CA ARG A 285 -32.51 29.88 21.13
C ARG A 285 -31.06 29.42 21.06
N THR A 286 -30.39 29.35 22.21
CA THR A 286 -28.99 28.89 22.31
C THR A 286 -28.87 27.43 21.95
N PHE A 287 -27.80 27.06 21.27
CA PHE A 287 -27.47 25.71 20.89
C PHE A 287 -25.96 25.42 21.05
N HIS A 288 -25.61 24.17 21.16
CA HIS A 288 -24.21 23.73 21.18
C HIS A 288 -23.73 23.33 19.79
N ARG A 289 -22.42 23.40 19.54
CA ARG A 289 -21.80 22.93 18.29
C ARG A 289 -22.17 21.49 17.98
N TRP A 290 -22.19 20.63 19.01
CA TRP A 290 -22.54 19.23 18.90
C TRP A 290 -23.93 19.00 18.33
N ASP A 291 -24.91 19.82 18.69
CA ASP A 291 -26.29 19.66 18.24
C ASP A 291 -26.40 19.84 16.73
N LEU A 292 -25.76 20.88 16.19
CA LEU A 292 -25.67 21.10 14.74
C LEU A 292 -24.84 20.00 14.05
N ALA A 293 -23.70 19.61 14.62
CA ALA A 293 -22.86 18.55 14.06
C ALA A 293 -23.60 17.21 13.97
N ARG A 294 -24.36 16.87 15.01
CA ARG A 294 -25.19 15.66 15.04
C ARG A 294 -26.31 15.71 13.98
N LYS A 295 -27.05 16.83 13.89
CA LYS A 295 -28.11 16.99 12.88
C LYS A 295 -27.56 16.89 11.46
N ILE A 296 -26.38 17.45 11.19
CA ILE A 296 -25.69 17.30 9.89
C ILE A 296 -25.31 15.83 9.66
N ALA A 297 -24.74 15.13 10.64
CA ALA A 297 -24.36 13.72 10.49
C ALA A 297 -25.57 12.84 10.23
N GLU A 298 -26.68 13.02 10.96
CA GLU A 298 -27.96 12.33 10.74
C GLU A 298 -28.50 12.56 9.33
N ARG A 299 -28.49 13.82 8.86
CA ARG A 299 -28.95 14.17 7.52
C ARG A 299 -28.09 13.55 6.43
N LEU A 300 -26.77 13.59 6.58
CA LEU A 300 -25.85 12.94 5.64
C LEU A 300 -26.03 11.44 5.60
N GLY A 301 -26.29 10.79 6.73
CA GLY A 301 -26.66 9.38 6.78
C GLY A 301 -27.95 9.07 6.03
N SER A 302 -28.96 9.95 6.11
CA SER A 302 -30.21 9.79 5.36
C SER A 302 -30.05 10.02 3.85
N VAL A 303 -29.18 10.95 3.43
CA VAL A 303 -28.84 11.17 2.02
C VAL A 303 -28.15 9.94 1.44
N ALA A 304 -27.27 9.32 2.22
CA ALA A 304 -26.59 8.09 1.83
C ALA A 304 -27.57 6.93 1.58
N ALA A 305 -28.68 6.90 2.29
CA ALA A 305 -29.72 5.85 2.16
C ALA A 305 -30.77 6.18 1.08
N SER A 306 -30.80 7.41 0.54
CA SER A 306 -31.82 7.81 -0.42
C SER A 306 -31.50 7.35 -1.84
N GLU A 307 -32.48 6.75 -2.52
CA GLU A 307 -32.43 6.53 -3.97
C GLU A 307 -32.58 7.89 -4.67
N VAL A 308 -31.56 8.28 -5.42
CA VAL A 308 -31.61 9.49 -6.24
C VAL A 308 -32.22 9.13 -7.60
N PRO A 309 -33.22 9.88 -8.10
CA PRO A 309 -33.74 9.66 -9.44
C PRO A 309 -32.61 9.71 -10.49
N GLY A 310 -32.39 8.61 -11.21
CA GLY A 310 -31.35 8.50 -12.24
C GLY A 310 -30.06 7.79 -11.85
N GLY A 311 -29.94 7.27 -10.61
CA GLY A 311 -28.80 6.47 -10.19
C GLY A 311 -28.73 6.28 -8.69
N THR A 312 -28.08 5.23 -8.25
CA THR A 312 -27.76 5.02 -6.82
C THR A 312 -26.52 5.83 -6.45
N MET A 313 -26.64 6.65 -5.41
CA MET A 313 -25.48 7.31 -4.84
C MET A 313 -24.51 6.26 -4.27
N PRO A 314 -23.17 6.40 -4.43
CA PRO A 314 -22.23 5.53 -3.77
C PRO A 314 -22.49 5.52 -2.26
N HIS A 315 -22.24 4.38 -1.61
CA HIS A 315 -22.38 4.28 -0.16
C HIS A 315 -21.55 5.37 0.53
N VAL A 316 -22.20 6.21 1.32
CA VAL A 316 -21.59 7.27 2.12
C VAL A 316 -21.46 6.78 3.56
N ALA A 317 -20.24 6.66 4.04
CA ALA A 317 -19.97 6.40 5.44
C ALA A 317 -19.82 7.75 6.18
N VAL A 318 -20.64 7.97 7.21
CA VAL A 318 -20.63 9.22 7.98
C VAL A 318 -20.08 8.95 9.38
N HIS A 319 -19.05 9.72 9.76
CA HIS A 319 -18.38 9.57 11.04
C HIS A 319 -18.08 10.91 11.68
N HIS A 320 -18.08 10.94 13.01
CA HIS A 320 -17.49 12.03 13.77
C HIS A 320 -15.99 11.79 13.92
N TRP A 321 -15.17 12.63 13.33
CA TRP A 321 -13.72 12.57 13.45
C TRP A 321 -13.22 13.54 14.50
N VAL A 322 -12.23 13.10 15.24
CA VAL A 322 -11.38 13.96 16.08
C VAL A 322 -10.13 14.25 15.27
N VAL A 323 -9.96 15.49 14.90
CA VAL A 323 -8.82 15.95 14.09
C VAL A 323 -7.82 16.65 15.00
N GLN A 324 -6.62 16.10 15.06
CA GLN A 324 -5.50 16.62 15.83
C GLN A 324 -4.53 17.34 14.89
N ASP A 325 -4.18 18.58 15.19
CA ASP A 325 -3.18 19.32 14.43
C ASP A 325 -1.77 18.84 14.80
N ILE A 326 -0.93 18.64 13.80
CA ILE A 326 0.48 18.25 13.94
C ILE A 326 1.34 19.14 13.05
N PRO A 327 2.60 19.40 13.41
CA PRO A 327 3.52 20.15 12.58
C PRO A 327 3.68 19.52 11.18
N GLU A 328 3.76 20.36 10.14
CA GLU A 328 4.09 19.91 8.81
C GLU A 328 5.50 19.32 8.80
N GLY A 329 5.64 18.06 8.35
CA GLY A 329 6.92 17.36 8.36
C GLY A 329 7.19 16.54 9.63
N ALA A 330 6.23 16.47 10.57
CA ALA A 330 6.32 15.53 11.68
C ALA A 330 6.43 14.09 11.15
N ASP A 331 7.40 13.35 11.67
CA ASP A 331 7.60 11.93 11.32
C ASP A 331 6.76 11.01 12.20
N GLU A 332 6.24 11.51 13.32
CA GLU A 332 5.48 10.76 14.30
C GLU A 332 4.10 11.38 14.50
N ILE A 333 3.11 10.53 14.72
CA ILE A 333 1.78 10.92 15.15
C ILE A 333 1.55 10.41 16.57
N ALA A 334 1.04 11.27 17.43
CA ALA A 334 0.67 10.89 18.79
C ALA A 334 -0.84 10.67 18.87
N ARG A 335 -1.27 9.70 19.65
CA ARG A 335 -2.68 9.48 19.94
C ARG A 335 -3.00 9.99 21.34
N PRO A 336 -4.18 10.63 21.53
CA PRO A 336 -4.60 11.01 22.86
C PRO A 336 -4.66 9.79 23.78
N SER A 337 -4.15 9.94 24.99
CA SER A 337 -4.26 8.95 26.05
C SER A 337 -5.15 9.51 27.14
N THR A 338 -6.46 9.57 26.86
CA THR A 338 -7.46 10.14 27.78
C THR A 338 -8.46 9.07 28.20
N PRO A 339 -9.17 9.24 29.34
CA PRO A 339 -10.17 8.28 29.82
C PRO A 339 -11.33 8.03 28.83
N GLU A 340 -11.55 8.96 27.90
CA GLU A 340 -12.59 8.86 26.88
C GLU A 340 -12.22 7.93 25.73
N MET A 341 -10.95 7.45 25.70
CA MET A 341 -10.50 6.49 24.70
C MET A 341 -10.96 5.08 25.03
N ASP A 342 -11.43 4.38 24.02
CA ASP A 342 -11.67 2.93 24.03
C ASP A 342 -10.74 2.28 22.99
N GLY A 343 -9.61 1.78 23.47
CA GLY A 343 -8.54 1.31 22.59
C GLY A 343 -8.01 2.42 21.65
N TYR A 344 -8.34 2.31 20.37
CA TYR A 344 -7.90 3.27 19.34
C TYR A 344 -8.99 4.25 18.92
N ARG A 345 -10.17 4.17 19.52
CA ARG A 345 -11.33 4.98 19.18
C ARG A 345 -11.75 5.86 20.36
N MET A 346 -12.04 7.12 20.07
CA MET A 346 -12.65 8.01 21.06
C MET A 346 -14.15 7.74 21.13
N ARG A 347 -14.69 7.65 22.34
CA ARG A 347 -16.12 7.49 22.60
C ARG A 347 -16.89 8.76 22.24
N ASP A 348 -18.15 8.61 21.84
CA ASP A 348 -19.01 9.74 21.43
C ASP A 348 -19.08 10.85 22.50
N PHE A 349 -19.10 10.47 23.77
CA PHE A 349 -19.04 11.43 24.88
C PHE A 349 -17.78 12.30 24.86
N GLY A 350 -16.61 11.71 24.62
CA GLY A 350 -15.37 12.47 24.49
C GLY A 350 -15.37 13.40 23.26
N ILE A 351 -15.95 12.92 22.15
CA ILE A 351 -16.11 13.73 20.94
C ILE A 351 -17.04 14.93 21.22
N GLN A 352 -18.16 14.70 21.92
CA GLN A 352 -19.08 15.76 22.32
C GLN A 352 -18.39 16.81 23.21
N GLN A 353 -17.57 16.37 24.17
CA GLN A 353 -16.81 17.30 25.02
C GLN A 353 -15.86 18.16 24.17
N ILE A 354 -15.12 17.56 23.22
CA ILE A 354 -14.24 18.32 22.30
C ILE A 354 -15.06 19.28 21.46
N ALA A 355 -16.18 18.82 20.89
CA ALA A 355 -17.04 19.64 20.05
C ALA A 355 -17.57 20.87 20.81
N ASN A 356 -17.97 20.70 22.07
CA ASN A 356 -18.57 21.78 22.88
C ASN A 356 -17.52 22.66 23.60
N ARG A 357 -16.23 22.26 23.59
CA ARG A 357 -15.17 23.07 24.16
C ARG A 357 -14.92 24.30 23.27
N GLN A 358 -15.29 25.47 23.76
CA GLN A 358 -15.13 26.76 23.04
C GLN A 358 -13.75 27.38 23.28
N THR A 359 -12.68 26.61 23.17
CA THR A 359 -11.32 27.15 23.36
C THR A 359 -10.66 27.42 22.01
N ILE A 360 -10.24 28.63 21.78
CA ILE A 360 -9.39 29.00 20.64
C ILE A 360 -7.98 28.49 20.93
N GLY A 361 -7.34 27.84 19.95
CA GLY A 361 -5.95 27.39 20.07
C GLY A 361 -5.79 26.02 20.70
N THR A 362 -6.81 25.15 20.64
CA THR A 362 -6.64 23.73 20.94
C THR A 362 -6.18 22.98 19.70
N ASP A 363 -5.18 22.08 19.88
CA ASP A 363 -4.63 21.26 18.80
C ASP A 363 -5.61 20.15 18.35
N THR A 364 -6.79 20.07 18.97
CA THR A 364 -7.76 18.98 18.72
C THR A 364 -9.15 19.57 18.51
N ASP A 365 -9.81 19.18 17.43
CA ASP A 365 -11.17 19.63 17.10
C ASP A 365 -12.02 18.48 16.55
N ASN A 366 -13.35 18.68 16.56
CA ASN A 366 -14.30 17.73 15.96
C ASN A 366 -14.68 18.16 14.54
N SER A 367 -14.82 17.18 13.65
CA SER A 367 -15.38 17.36 12.31
C SER A 367 -16.31 16.21 11.96
N VAL A 368 -17.40 16.50 11.27
CA VAL A 368 -18.25 15.47 10.64
C VAL A 368 -17.61 15.12 9.29
N ALA A 369 -17.30 13.87 9.09
CA ALA A 369 -16.69 13.39 7.85
C ALA A 369 -17.66 12.45 7.11
N ALA A 370 -17.94 12.74 5.85
CA ALA A 370 -18.68 11.89 4.94
C ALA A 370 -17.70 11.32 3.92
N GLN A 371 -17.56 10.01 3.88
CA GLN A 371 -16.64 9.30 2.99
C GLN A 371 -17.38 8.52 1.93
N LEU A 372 -16.93 8.67 0.69
CA LEU A 372 -17.41 7.93 -0.47
C LEU A 372 -16.27 7.13 -1.07
N VAL A 373 -16.47 5.82 -1.17
CA VAL A 373 -15.54 4.91 -1.83
C VAL A 373 -16.10 4.57 -3.21
N MET A 374 -15.41 5.01 -4.26
CA MET A 374 -15.85 4.92 -5.64
C MET A 374 -14.87 4.12 -6.50
N HIS A 375 -15.34 3.70 -7.69
CA HIS A 375 -14.54 2.94 -8.65
C HIS A 375 -13.82 1.74 -7.99
N ASN A 376 -14.53 1.03 -7.13
CA ASN A 376 -14.03 -0.15 -6.44
C ASN A 376 -12.75 0.15 -5.60
N GLY A 377 -12.78 1.27 -4.86
CA GLY A 377 -11.68 1.72 -4.00
C GLY A 377 -10.62 2.58 -4.70
N GLN A 378 -10.69 2.74 -6.03
CA GLN A 378 -9.70 3.56 -6.75
C GLN A 378 -9.76 5.03 -6.37
N VAL A 379 -10.92 5.52 -5.98
CA VAL A 379 -11.12 6.90 -5.57
C VAL A 379 -11.84 6.91 -4.23
N VAL A 380 -11.32 7.69 -3.29
CA VAL A 380 -11.98 7.97 -2.01
C VAL A 380 -12.14 9.48 -1.89
N ALA A 381 -13.38 9.94 -1.87
CA ALA A 381 -13.70 11.33 -1.58
C ALA A 381 -14.12 11.44 -0.10
N THR A 382 -13.61 12.43 0.59
CA THR A 382 -13.95 12.72 1.98
C THR A 382 -14.37 14.18 2.08
N VAL A 383 -15.61 14.42 2.45
CA VAL A 383 -16.13 15.76 2.74
C VAL A 383 -16.16 15.92 4.25
N MET A 384 -15.44 16.91 4.75
CA MET A 384 -15.32 17.22 6.17
C MET A 384 -16.02 18.51 6.48
N VAL A 385 -16.85 18.50 7.50
CA VAL A 385 -17.58 19.67 7.99
C VAL A 385 -17.07 20.02 9.37
N LYS A 386 -16.47 21.21 9.48
CA LYS A 386 -16.02 21.81 10.74
C LYS A 386 -16.96 22.94 11.11
N ILE A 387 -17.48 22.89 12.33
CA ILE A 387 -18.37 23.90 12.87
C ILE A 387 -17.64 24.65 13.98
N THR A 388 -17.71 25.96 13.98
CA THR A 388 -17.15 26.79 15.03
C THR A 388 -18.20 27.84 15.44
N VAL A 389 -18.55 27.88 16.71
CA VAL A 389 -19.45 28.87 17.28
C VAL A 389 -18.64 29.69 18.28
N LEU A 390 -18.55 30.97 18.05
CA LEU A 390 -17.82 31.89 18.92
C LEU A 390 -18.68 33.11 19.21
N GLY A 391 -19.24 33.16 20.42
CA GLY A 391 -20.23 34.18 20.76
C GLY A 391 -21.44 34.10 19.84
N ARG A 392 -21.70 35.18 19.10
CA ARG A 392 -22.77 35.25 18.08
C ARG A 392 -22.29 34.95 16.66
N ASN A 393 -21.06 34.48 16.48
CA ASN A 393 -20.54 34.19 15.17
C ASN A 393 -20.53 32.67 14.94
N LEU A 394 -21.16 32.20 13.85
CA LEU A 394 -21.14 30.83 13.39
C LEU A 394 -20.29 30.73 12.12
N ARG A 395 -19.30 29.86 12.16
CA ARG A 395 -18.51 29.48 10.98
C ARG A 395 -18.71 28.00 10.70
N VAL A 396 -19.19 27.70 9.51
CA VAL A 396 -19.27 26.32 8.96
C VAL A 396 -18.29 26.22 7.82
N SER A 397 -17.25 25.43 8.01
CA SER A 397 -16.21 25.22 7.00
C SER A 397 -16.36 23.80 6.46
N VAL A 398 -16.47 23.66 5.15
CA VAL A 398 -16.60 22.38 4.46
C VAL A 398 -15.38 22.16 3.57
N TYR A 399 -14.62 21.12 3.84
CA TYR A 399 -13.41 20.78 3.13
C TYR A 399 -13.60 19.47 2.34
N GLY A 400 -13.30 19.50 1.06
CA GLY A 400 -13.25 18.29 0.24
C GLY A 400 -11.81 17.78 0.11
N HIS A 401 -11.61 16.53 0.46
CA HIS A 401 -10.37 15.80 0.26
C HIS A 401 -10.61 14.67 -0.74
N ALA A 402 -9.61 14.37 -1.54
CA ALA A 402 -9.70 13.29 -2.52
C ALA A 402 -8.40 12.49 -2.56
N LEU A 403 -8.55 11.18 -2.42
CA LEU A 403 -7.47 10.22 -2.55
C LEU A 403 -7.59 9.53 -3.90
N GLY A 404 -6.56 9.70 -4.74
CA GLY A 404 -6.53 9.28 -6.14
C GLY A 404 -6.38 7.78 -6.36
N PRO A 405 -6.39 7.35 -7.63
CA PRO A 405 -6.19 5.96 -8.00
C PRO A 405 -4.82 5.45 -7.57
N LEU A 406 -4.66 4.12 -7.57
CA LEU A 406 -3.34 3.51 -7.39
C LEU A 406 -2.46 3.76 -8.60
N ASN A 407 -1.17 3.88 -8.36
CA ASN A 407 -0.17 3.93 -9.43
C ASN A 407 -0.28 2.68 -10.33
N GLY A 408 -0.14 2.89 -11.63
CA GLY A 408 -0.23 1.85 -12.66
C GLY A 408 0.70 0.65 -12.44
N LEU A 409 1.80 0.85 -11.69
CA LEU A 409 2.68 -0.24 -11.29
C LEU A 409 1.90 -1.36 -10.57
N PHE A 410 0.96 -1.04 -9.70
CA PHE A 410 0.22 -2.03 -8.91
C PHE A 410 -0.95 -2.68 -9.66
N THR A 411 -1.45 -2.06 -10.71
CA THR A 411 -2.61 -2.55 -11.48
C THR A 411 -2.22 -3.36 -12.72
N THR A 412 -0.92 -3.39 -13.06
CA THR A 412 -0.43 -4.12 -14.24
C THR A 412 -0.41 -5.63 -13.99
N LYS A 413 -1.03 -6.42 -14.88
CA LYS A 413 -1.01 -7.88 -14.86
C LYS A 413 0.36 -8.44 -15.26
N PRO A 414 0.72 -9.66 -14.83
CA PRO A 414 1.95 -10.30 -15.25
C PRO A 414 1.93 -10.52 -16.78
N LYS A 415 2.98 -10.03 -17.44
CA LYS A 415 3.18 -10.23 -18.88
C LYS A 415 4.29 -11.23 -19.11
N PRO A 416 4.24 -12.03 -20.18
CA PRO A 416 5.40 -12.80 -20.61
C PRO A 416 6.56 -11.82 -20.90
N LYS A 417 7.78 -12.21 -20.57
CA LYS A 417 8.96 -11.44 -20.94
C LYS A 417 9.20 -11.70 -22.43
N GLU A 418 9.08 -10.67 -23.25
CA GLU A 418 9.30 -10.73 -24.69
C GLU A 418 10.47 -9.82 -25.07
N GLN A 419 11.26 -10.27 -26.01
CA GLN A 419 12.37 -9.50 -26.57
C GLN A 419 12.32 -9.59 -28.09
N ASN A 420 12.46 -8.44 -28.75
CA ASN A 420 12.62 -8.38 -30.18
C ASN A 420 14.08 -8.63 -30.54
N VAL A 421 14.32 -9.63 -31.36
CA VAL A 421 15.64 -10.03 -31.82
C VAL A 421 15.64 -10.03 -33.35
N PRO A 422 16.69 -9.51 -34.01
CA PRO A 422 16.81 -9.58 -35.46
C PRO A 422 16.71 -11.02 -35.96
N LYS A 423 15.99 -11.25 -37.07
CA LYS A 423 15.94 -12.57 -37.69
C LYS A 423 17.31 -12.97 -38.24
N THR A 424 17.70 -14.20 -38.01
CA THR A 424 18.91 -14.78 -38.59
C THR A 424 18.80 -14.76 -40.13
N GLY A 425 19.67 -14.00 -40.82
CA GLY A 425 19.65 -13.85 -42.27
C GLY A 425 18.92 -12.62 -42.82
N LYS A 426 18.10 -11.92 -42.01
CA LYS A 426 17.43 -10.67 -42.36
C LYS A 426 17.44 -9.73 -41.16
N PHE A 427 18.57 -9.05 -40.95
CA PHE A 427 18.81 -8.20 -39.76
C PHE A 427 17.91 -6.96 -39.69
N TRP A 428 17.13 -6.66 -40.71
CA TRP A 428 16.11 -5.59 -40.75
C TRP A 428 14.70 -6.08 -40.35
N GLU A 429 14.51 -7.40 -40.20
CA GLU A 429 13.26 -7.97 -39.70
C GLU A 429 13.44 -8.43 -38.25
N GLU A 430 12.57 -7.98 -37.36
CA GLU A 430 12.56 -8.39 -35.96
C GLU A 430 11.66 -9.61 -35.74
N LYS A 431 12.09 -10.50 -34.84
CA LYS A 431 11.28 -11.61 -34.34
C LYS A 431 11.14 -11.46 -32.84
N THR A 432 9.91 -11.47 -32.35
CA THR A 432 9.63 -11.50 -30.91
C THR A 432 9.90 -12.90 -30.37
N ILE A 433 10.79 -13.01 -29.39
CA ILE A 433 11.10 -14.25 -28.67
C ILE A 433 10.59 -14.11 -27.25
N VAL A 434 9.86 -15.14 -26.77
CA VAL A 434 9.45 -15.22 -25.37
C VAL A 434 10.66 -15.70 -24.54
N LEU A 435 11.09 -14.85 -23.62
CA LEU A 435 12.19 -15.14 -22.71
C LEU A 435 11.74 -16.08 -21.59
N PRO A 436 12.66 -16.86 -20.99
CA PRO A 436 12.34 -17.68 -19.83
C PRO A 436 11.83 -16.78 -18.67
N LEU A 437 10.88 -17.31 -17.88
CA LEU A 437 10.31 -16.61 -16.74
C LEU A 437 11.34 -16.18 -15.71
N VAL A 438 12.37 -17.01 -15.52
CA VAL A 438 13.48 -16.77 -14.60
C VAL A 438 14.78 -16.79 -15.40
N ASP A 439 15.48 -15.67 -15.40
CA ASP A 439 16.78 -15.55 -16.05
C ASP A 439 17.86 -16.25 -15.21
N ASP A 440 18.94 -16.71 -15.86
CA ASP A 440 20.03 -17.41 -15.18
C ASP A 440 20.71 -16.54 -14.11
N ASP A 441 20.83 -15.22 -14.36
CA ASP A 441 21.35 -14.24 -13.39
C ASP A 441 20.47 -14.16 -12.13
N GLU A 442 19.14 -14.26 -12.32
CA GLU A 442 18.17 -14.27 -11.23
C GLU A 442 18.30 -15.55 -10.38
N VAL A 443 18.51 -16.72 -11.01
CA VAL A 443 18.76 -17.99 -10.31
C VAL A 443 20.00 -17.89 -9.43
N VAL A 444 21.11 -17.38 -9.98
CA VAL A 444 22.37 -17.20 -9.23
C VAL A 444 22.16 -16.23 -8.07
N ARG A 445 21.48 -15.11 -8.31
CA ARG A 445 21.17 -14.11 -7.29
C ARG A 445 20.37 -14.72 -6.15
N GLN A 446 19.31 -15.46 -6.44
CA GLN A 446 18.47 -16.11 -5.42
C GLN A 446 19.24 -17.19 -4.66
N ALA A 447 20.03 -18.02 -5.36
CA ALA A 447 20.83 -19.07 -4.74
C ALA A 447 21.89 -18.52 -3.75
N VAL A 448 22.59 -17.43 -4.14
CA VAL A 448 23.60 -16.80 -3.27
C VAL A 448 22.98 -16.13 -2.04
N ARG A 449 21.76 -15.59 -2.17
CA ARG A 449 21.04 -14.95 -1.06
C ARG A 449 20.41 -15.96 -0.11
N ALA A 450 20.03 -17.11 -0.60
CA ALA A 450 19.25 -18.11 0.15
C ALA A 450 19.85 -18.51 1.50
N PRO A 451 21.17 -18.75 1.68
CA PRO A 451 21.75 -19.04 2.99
C PRO A 451 21.50 -17.97 4.06
N PHE A 452 21.33 -16.70 3.63
CA PHE A 452 21.16 -15.54 4.51
C PHE A 452 19.68 -15.20 4.79
N HIS A 453 18.71 -15.99 4.30
CA HIS A 453 17.28 -15.72 4.44
C HIS A 453 16.81 -15.54 5.89
N ARG A 454 17.52 -16.16 6.86
CA ARG A 454 17.20 -16.07 8.30
C ARG A 454 17.70 -14.76 8.95
N ILE A 455 18.50 -13.97 8.25
CA ILE A 455 19.11 -12.73 8.78
C ILE A 455 18.68 -11.55 7.88
N PRO A 456 17.42 -11.08 8.01
CA PRO A 456 16.88 -10.03 7.14
C PRO A 456 17.66 -8.71 7.25
N GLY A 457 18.17 -8.36 8.43
CA GLY A 457 19.01 -7.16 8.61
C GLY A 457 20.28 -7.18 7.78
N LEU A 458 20.95 -8.34 7.67
CA LEU A 458 22.13 -8.52 6.82
C LEU A 458 21.75 -8.40 5.33
N LEU A 459 20.64 -9.01 4.92
CA LEU A 459 20.15 -8.90 3.54
C LEU A 459 19.79 -7.46 3.16
N ASN A 460 19.17 -6.70 4.07
CA ASN A 460 18.87 -5.29 3.86
C ASN A 460 20.14 -4.43 3.74
N TRP A 461 21.17 -4.73 4.55
CA TRP A 461 22.46 -4.03 4.47
C TRP A 461 23.24 -4.34 3.19
N LEU A 462 23.22 -5.61 2.73
CA LEU A 462 23.90 -6.03 1.51
C LEU A 462 23.16 -5.61 0.24
N GLY A 463 21.85 -5.80 0.20
CA GLY A 463 21.03 -5.67 -1.01
C GLY A 463 20.16 -4.42 -1.10
N GLY A 464 20.04 -3.68 -0.01
CA GLY A 464 19.18 -2.51 0.07
C GLY A 464 17.78 -2.81 0.61
N SER A 465 17.05 -1.76 0.94
CA SER A 465 15.69 -1.83 1.47
C SER A 465 14.82 -0.67 1.00
N LEU A 466 13.52 -0.87 1.01
CA LEU A 466 12.53 0.16 0.75
C LEU A 466 12.29 0.98 2.02
N ALA A 467 12.46 2.30 1.95
CA ALA A 467 12.07 3.22 3.02
C ALA A 467 10.65 3.73 2.76
N LEU A 468 9.74 3.47 3.68
CA LEU A 468 8.38 3.97 3.61
C LEU A 468 8.31 5.43 4.10
N PRO A 469 7.41 6.26 3.55
CA PRO A 469 7.22 7.62 4.04
C PRO A 469 6.64 7.62 5.44
N GLU A 470 6.99 8.61 6.24
CA GLU A 470 6.40 8.85 7.56
C GLU A 470 5.66 10.22 7.56
N PRO A 471 4.55 10.34 8.25
CA PRO A 471 3.72 9.28 8.84
C PRO A 471 3.16 8.33 7.76
N PHE A 472 3.07 7.03 8.06
CA PHE A 472 2.77 6.03 7.06
C PHE A 472 1.26 5.76 6.93
N CYS A 473 0.74 5.96 5.72
CA CYS A 473 -0.56 5.50 5.25
C CYS A 473 -0.36 4.57 4.06
N LEU A 474 -0.76 3.30 4.19
CA LEU A 474 -0.53 2.30 3.13
C LEU A 474 -1.16 2.73 1.81
N ARG A 475 -2.39 3.23 1.84
CA ARG A 475 -3.12 3.62 0.63
C ARG A 475 -2.54 4.87 -0.03
N GLN A 476 -2.22 5.90 0.78
CA GLN A 476 -1.73 7.18 0.28
C GLN A 476 -0.30 7.07 -0.27
N ALA A 477 0.55 6.23 0.33
CA ALA A 477 1.93 6.03 -0.11
C ALA A 477 2.05 5.53 -1.57
N TRP A 478 1.00 4.86 -2.07
CA TRP A 478 0.99 4.26 -3.40
C TRP A 478 -0.06 4.86 -4.34
N ALA A 479 -0.67 5.97 -3.96
CA ALA A 479 -1.58 6.71 -4.82
C ALA A 479 -0.83 7.41 -5.96
N ASP A 480 -1.48 7.48 -7.13
CA ASP A 480 -1.00 8.27 -8.24
C ASP A 480 -1.38 9.75 -8.02
N PRO A 481 -0.40 10.68 -7.91
CA PRO A 481 -0.69 12.08 -7.72
C PRO A 481 -1.24 12.76 -8.98
N THR A 482 -1.09 12.16 -10.16
CA THR A 482 -1.39 12.81 -11.45
C THR A 482 -2.84 12.67 -11.90
N TRP A 483 -3.58 11.69 -11.37
CA TRP A 483 -4.98 11.45 -11.75
C TRP A 483 -5.21 11.43 -13.27
N ALA A 484 -4.57 10.53 -13.97
CA ALA A 484 -4.62 10.43 -15.43
C ALA A 484 -6.03 10.22 -16.04
N SER A 485 -7.08 10.07 -15.23
CA SER A 485 -8.46 9.82 -15.69
C SER A 485 -9.40 10.94 -15.25
N ARG A 486 -9.88 11.73 -16.20
CA ARG A 486 -10.89 12.77 -15.99
C ARG A 486 -12.19 12.22 -15.39
N ALA A 487 -12.65 11.07 -15.86
CA ALA A 487 -13.88 10.43 -15.33
C ALA A 487 -13.81 10.16 -13.83
N LYS A 488 -12.63 9.83 -13.29
CA LYS A 488 -12.43 9.63 -11.86
C LYS A 488 -12.45 10.94 -11.07
N SER A 489 -11.91 12.00 -11.65
CA SER A 489 -11.93 13.34 -11.08
C SER A 489 -13.35 13.92 -11.07
N ASP A 490 -14.09 13.78 -12.18
CA ASP A 490 -15.49 14.22 -12.29
C ASP A 490 -16.40 13.45 -11.32
N ALA A 491 -16.13 12.16 -11.09
CA ALA A 491 -16.88 11.36 -10.12
C ALA A 491 -16.79 11.94 -8.69
N VAL A 492 -15.63 12.47 -8.30
CA VAL A 492 -15.47 13.15 -7.00
C VAL A 492 -16.34 14.39 -6.93
N LEU A 493 -16.30 15.22 -7.97
CA LEU A 493 -17.08 16.46 -8.02
C LEU A 493 -18.58 16.18 -7.95
N TYR A 494 -19.09 15.29 -8.78
CA TYR A 494 -20.51 14.98 -8.84
C TYR A 494 -21.04 14.30 -7.58
N SER A 495 -20.25 13.45 -6.94
CA SER A 495 -20.67 12.76 -5.72
C SER A 495 -20.56 13.62 -4.47
N ALA A 496 -19.66 14.59 -4.43
CA ALA A 496 -19.53 15.50 -3.31
C ALA A 496 -20.61 16.61 -3.29
N GLN A 497 -21.09 17.02 -4.46
CA GLN A 497 -22.07 18.11 -4.56
C GLN A 497 -23.37 17.88 -3.78
N PRO A 498 -24.02 16.70 -3.79
CA PRO A 498 -25.19 16.43 -2.95
C PRO A 498 -24.88 16.57 -1.46
N ILE A 499 -23.67 16.19 -1.02
CA ILE A 499 -23.23 16.31 0.36
C ILE A 499 -23.10 17.78 0.76
N PHE A 500 -22.47 18.61 -0.06
CA PHE A 500 -22.39 20.06 0.15
C PHE A 500 -23.78 20.68 0.28
N ASN A 501 -24.68 20.33 -0.64
CA ASN A 501 -26.06 20.83 -0.63
C ASN A 501 -26.80 20.40 0.66
N ALA A 502 -26.63 19.15 1.08
CA ALA A 502 -27.26 18.64 2.29
C ALA A 502 -26.74 19.37 3.54
N VAL A 503 -25.42 19.60 3.65
CA VAL A 503 -24.83 20.37 4.77
C VAL A 503 -25.41 21.77 4.84
N GLN A 504 -25.47 22.48 3.71
CA GLN A 504 -26.00 23.83 3.65
C GLN A 504 -27.48 23.89 4.03
N ALA A 505 -28.31 23.02 3.43
CA ALA A 505 -29.74 22.96 3.71
C ALA A 505 -30.01 22.63 5.19
N THR A 506 -29.29 21.67 5.76
CA THR A 506 -29.43 21.29 7.17
C THR A 506 -28.98 22.42 8.11
N THR A 507 -27.94 23.15 7.75
CA THR A 507 -27.47 24.30 8.55
C THR A 507 -28.55 25.38 8.58
N ILE A 508 -29.14 25.73 7.43
CA ILE A 508 -30.20 26.73 7.32
C ILE A 508 -31.44 26.27 8.11
N GLU A 509 -31.88 25.04 7.93
CA GLU A 509 -33.01 24.48 8.66
C GLU A 509 -32.79 24.50 10.18
N PHE A 510 -31.62 24.07 10.64
CA PHE A 510 -31.26 24.07 12.06
C PHE A 510 -31.30 25.47 12.66
N LEU A 511 -30.74 26.46 11.95
CA LEU A 511 -30.72 27.84 12.40
C LEU A 511 -32.13 28.45 12.45
N ALA A 512 -32.97 28.17 11.46
CA ALA A 512 -34.38 28.60 11.47
C ALA A 512 -35.15 27.99 12.64
N ASP A 513 -34.94 26.71 12.96
CA ASP A 513 -35.52 26.04 14.13
C ASP A 513 -35.10 26.69 15.47
N HIS A 514 -34.00 27.44 15.47
CA HIS A 514 -33.47 28.15 16.65
C HIS A 514 -33.77 29.67 16.64
N ASP A 515 -34.73 30.10 15.82
CA ASP A 515 -35.15 31.51 15.72
C ASP A 515 -34.02 32.45 15.25
N VAL A 516 -33.11 31.95 14.39
CA VAL A 516 -32.02 32.73 13.76
C VAL A 516 -32.47 33.22 12.39
N ASP A 517 -32.14 34.48 12.05
CA ASP A 517 -32.30 35.04 10.70
C ASP A 517 -31.38 34.28 9.70
N VAL A 518 -31.99 33.58 8.76
CA VAL A 518 -31.28 32.74 7.80
C VAL A 518 -31.14 33.33 6.40
N GLU A 519 -31.64 34.55 6.15
CA GLU A 519 -31.64 35.17 4.82
C GLU A 519 -30.21 35.30 4.25
N ARG A 520 -29.28 35.74 5.06
CA ARG A 520 -27.86 35.90 4.68
C ARG A 520 -27.18 34.58 4.38
N PHE A 521 -27.44 33.55 5.19
CA PHE A 521 -26.92 32.20 4.94
C PHE A 521 -27.42 31.62 3.62
N THR A 522 -28.72 31.87 3.30
CA THR A 522 -29.32 31.43 2.05
C THR A 522 -28.68 32.08 0.84
N ASN A 523 -28.49 33.39 0.88
CA ASN A 523 -27.88 34.18 -0.20
C ASN A 523 -26.43 33.74 -0.44
N ARG A 524 -25.62 33.58 0.60
CA ARG A 524 -24.22 33.16 0.50
C ARG A 524 -24.05 31.73 0.07
N SER A 525 -24.93 30.85 0.50
CA SER A 525 -25.01 29.45 0.03
C SER A 525 -25.19 29.36 -1.48
N ASN A 526 -26.06 30.19 -2.06
CA ASN A 526 -26.30 30.23 -3.49
C ASN A 526 -25.09 30.69 -4.29
N ILE A 527 -24.35 31.70 -3.81
CA ILE A 527 -23.10 32.18 -4.43
C ILE A 527 -22.04 31.05 -4.40
N SER A 528 -21.81 30.44 -3.25
CA SER A 528 -20.83 29.37 -3.10
C SER A 528 -21.12 28.16 -3.99
N ARG A 529 -22.38 27.85 -4.26
CA ARG A 529 -22.77 26.78 -5.20
C ARG A 529 -22.29 27.04 -6.62
N SER A 530 -22.42 28.29 -7.11
CA SER A 530 -22.02 28.65 -8.47
C SER A 530 -20.50 28.61 -8.65
N GLU A 531 -19.73 29.01 -7.66
CA GLU A 531 -18.28 29.02 -7.69
C GLU A 531 -17.67 27.60 -7.64
N ASN A 532 -18.30 26.70 -6.89
CA ASN A 532 -17.77 25.36 -6.66
C ASN A 532 -18.02 24.35 -7.81
N GLN A 533 -18.92 24.66 -8.73
CA GLN A 533 -19.26 23.74 -9.84
C GLN A 533 -18.10 23.48 -10.80
N ALA A 534 -17.11 24.36 -10.87
CA ALA A 534 -15.99 24.27 -11.80
C ALA A 534 -14.71 23.66 -11.17
N VAL A 535 -14.68 23.47 -9.84
CA VAL A 535 -13.46 23.03 -9.15
C VAL A 535 -13.32 21.52 -9.18
N ARG A 536 -12.22 21.03 -9.74
CA ARG A 536 -11.86 19.60 -9.77
C ARG A 536 -10.71 19.30 -8.82
N PRO A 537 -10.63 18.09 -8.24
CA PRO A 537 -9.57 17.75 -7.30
C PRO A 537 -8.16 17.83 -7.89
N PHE A 538 -8.00 17.60 -9.23
CA PHE A 538 -6.72 17.64 -9.92
C PHE A 538 -6.91 17.96 -11.42
N LYS A 539 -5.83 18.31 -12.09
CA LYS A 539 -5.78 18.34 -13.55
C LYS A 539 -5.86 16.90 -14.07
N ALA A 540 -6.95 16.57 -14.73
CA ALA A 540 -7.29 15.19 -15.07
C ALA A 540 -6.82 14.77 -16.47
N ASP A 541 -6.48 15.69 -17.36
CA ASP A 541 -5.92 15.41 -18.69
C ASP A 541 -5.07 16.57 -19.24
N ALA A 542 -4.41 16.33 -20.37
CA ALA A 542 -3.55 17.32 -21.01
C ALA A 542 -4.31 18.55 -21.53
N TYR A 543 -5.61 18.45 -21.72
CA TYR A 543 -6.45 19.55 -22.19
C TYR A 543 -6.80 20.55 -21.08
N ASP A 544 -6.72 20.09 -19.83
CA ASP A 544 -6.87 20.95 -18.65
C ASP A 544 -5.55 21.66 -18.25
N ALA A 545 -4.49 21.45 -19.03
CA ALA A 545 -3.15 22.02 -18.78
C ALA A 545 -2.96 23.42 -19.41
N GLY A 546 -4.04 24.20 -19.55
CA GLY A 546 -4.00 25.59 -19.99
C GLY A 546 -3.55 26.56 -18.92
#